data_74d13b0354bc3583803a85b0f14a4daa
#
_entry.id   74d13b0354bc3583803a85b0f14a4daa
#
_cell.length_a   1.000
_cell.length_b   1.000
_cell.length_c   1.000
_cell.angle_alpha   90.00
_cell.angle_beta   90.00
_cell.angle_gamma   90.00
#
_symmetry.space_group_name_H-M   'P 1'
#
loop_
_entity.id
_entity.type
_entity.pdbx_description
1 polymer ?
#
loop_
_entity_poly.entity_id
_entity_poly.type
_entity_poly.pdbx_seq_one_letter_code
_entity_poly.pdbx_strand_id
1 'polypeptide(L)'
;QITKNMVGRVLTKNRGITDKDGNTYSIKGFEELGSEEVEILINLCIGKIDEYVGDRGDRIWSHRKKSSGYISGTLRYEILKRAKFRCELCGIAAEDKALEVDHIVPRNSGGTDDLSNLQALCYSCNAMKRDRDDTDFRQVAQSYGDREDGCLFCEVSKQRIISENELCYVVRDFYPVTKDHSLVIPKRHVSDFFDLYQPERNAVHSLLDQQRILIQETDETVTAFNVGINSGEDAGQSIFHCHYHLIPRRKGDTENPRGGVRGVIPSKQFYRPES
;
A
#
# COMPACT_ATOMS: atom_id res chain seq x y z
N GLN A 1 26.34 9.20 -1.69
CA GLN A 1 25.62 8.85 -2.94
C GLN A 1 25.07 10.09 -3.68
N ILE A 2 24.61 11.12 -2.97
CA ILE A 2 24.13 12.40 -3.55
C ILE A 2 25.27 13.12 -4.29
N THR A 3 26.46 13.14 -3.72
CA THR A 3 27.64 13.80 -4.31
C THR A 3 28.08 13.11 -5.61
N LYS A 4 28.10 11.76 -5.65
CA LYS A 4 28.42 11.00 -6.89
C LYS A 4 27.39 11.26 -8.01
N ASN A 5 26.10 11.37 -7.68
CA ASN A 5 25.05 11.64 -8.67
C ASN A 5 25.13 13.08 -9.20
N MET A 6 25.49 14.05 -8.35
CA MET A 6 25.61 15.45 -8.75
C MET A 6 26.80 15.66 -9.69
N VAL A 7 27.99 15.12 -9.35
CA VAL A 7 29.16 15.22 -10.21
C VAL A 7 28.93 14.46 -11.52
N GLY A 8 28.53 13.20 -11.48
CA GLY A 8 28.36 12.38 -12.67
C GLY A 8 27.23 12.83 -13.60
N ARG A 9 26.10 13.29 -13.06
CA ARG A 9 24.93 13.67 -13.86
C ARG A 9 24.95 15.14 -14.29
N VAL A 10 25.24 16.04 -13.36
CA VAL A 10 25.18 17.48 -13.62
C VAL A 10 26.45 17.99 -14.26
N LEU A 11 27.60 17.73 -13.66
CA LEU A 11 28.87 18.30 -14.15
C LEU A 11 29.43 17.55 -15.35
N THR A 12 29.35 16.21 -15.36
CA THR A 12 29.90 15.39 -16.48
C THR A 12 28.92 15.33 -17.64
N LYS A 13 27.69 14.84 -17.46
CA LYS A 13 26.76 14.63 -18.58
C LYS A 13 26.08 15.88 -19.08
N ASN A 14 25.60 16.76 -18.17
CA ASN A 14 24.81 17.92 -18.58
C ASN A 14 25.64 19.14 -18.92
N ARG A 15 26.77 19.36 -18.24
CA ARG A 15 27.61 20.54 -18.43
C ARG A 15 28.97 20.27 -19.05
N GLY A 16 29.41 19.01 -19.10
CA GLY A 16 30.66 18.62 -19.72
C GLY A 16 31.92 19.23 -19.07
N ILE A 17 31.84 19.65 -17.80
CA ILE A 17 32.92 20.32 -17.06
C ILE A 17 33.92 19.31 -16.48
N THR A 18 33.46 18.07 -16.23
CA THR A 18 34.33 17.03 -15.71
C THR A 18 34.38 15.82 -16.61
N ASP A 19 35.49 15.09 -16.60
CA ASP A 19 35.64 13.77 -17.18
C ASP A 19 35.57 12.71 -16.10
N LYS A 20 35.17 11.51 -16.49
CA LYS A 20 35.07 10.36 -15.58
C LYS A 20 35.96 9.24 -16.09
N ASP A 21 36.87 8.80 -15.25
CA ASP A 21 37.66 7.59 -15.47
C ASP A 21 37.43 6.63 -14.28
N GLY A 22 36.80 5.49 -14.55
CA GLY A 22 36.45 4.51 -13.50
C GLY A 22 35.60 5.15 -12.39
N ASN A 23 36.17 5.26 -11.19
CA ASN A 23 35.55 5.88 -10.01
C ASN A 23 36.03 7.31 -9.73
N THR A 24 36.89 7.86 -10.57
CA THR A 24 37.51 9.19 -10.39
C THR A 24 36.88 10.21 -11.36
N TYR A 25 36.79 11.45 -10.90
CA TYR A 25 36.33 12.57 -11.71
C TYR A 25 37.44 13.62 -11.74
N SER A 26 37.81 14.11 -12.90
CA SER A 26 38.75 15.22 -13.12
C SER A 26 38.04 16.41 -13.75
N ILE A 27 38.47 17.63 -13.42
CA ILE A 27 37.97 18.86 -14.05
C ILE A 27 38.76 19.07 -15.33
N LYS A 28 38.04 19.29 -16.45
CA LYS A 28 38.67 19.55 -17.74
C LYS A 28 39.51 20.82 -17.69
N GLY A 29 40.73 20.76 -18.24
CA GLY A 29 41.63 21.89 -18.28
C GLY A 29 42.31 22.25 -16.96
N PHE A 30 42.08 21.48 -15.89
CA PHE A 30 42.68 21.78 -14.57
C PHE A 30 44.21 21.58 -14.59
N GLU A 31 44.70 20.65 -15.39
CA GLU A 31 46.15 20.36 -15.53
C GLU A 31 46.90 21.45 -16.31
N GLU A 32 46.17 22.32 -17.00
CA GLU A 32 46.70 23.45 -17.78
C GLU A 32 46.89 24.71 -16.94
N LEU A 33 46.39 24.71 -15.71
CA LEU A 33 46.39 25.87 -14.80
C LEU A 33 47.73 25.95 -14.04
N GLY A 34 48.28 27.15 -13.95
CA GLY A 34 49.43 27.43 -13.10
C GLY A 34 49.03 27.45 -11.61
N SER A 35 50.03 27.27 -10.74
CA SER A 35 49.80 27.23 -9.29
C SER A 35 49.07 28.48 -8.75
N GLU A 36 49.34 29.65 -9.31
CA GLU A 36 48.70 30.92 -8.95
C GLU A 36 47.22 30.97 -9.33
N GLU A 37 46.88 30.43 -10.53
CA GLU A 37 45.50 30.35 -11.03
C GLU A 37 44.69 29.35 -10.20
N VAL A 38 45.30 28.23 -9.77
CA VAL A 38 44.64 27.25 -8.91
C VAL A 38 44.32 27.86 -7.55
N GLU A 39 45.23 28.65 -6.97
CA GLU A 39 45.01 29.33 -5.70
C GLU A 39 43.88 30.37 -5.78
N ILE A 40 43.82 31.13 -6.89
CA ILE A 40 42.73 32.07 -7.16
C ILE A 40 41.39 31.34 -7.24
N LEU A 41 41.33 30.20 -7.95
CA LEU A 41 40.11 29.41 -8.08
C LEU A 41 39.66 28.79 -6.74
N ILE A 42 40.59 28.31 -5.94
CA ILE A 42 40.30 27.81 -4.59
C ILE A 42 39.69 28.92 -3.73
N ASN A 43 40.29 30.11 -3.72
CA ASN A 43 39.78 31.25 -2.96
C ASN A 43 38.39 31.69 -3.43
N LEU A 44 38.13 31.70 -4.75
CA LEU A 44 36.80 31.97 -5.31
C LEU A 44 35.78 30.91 -4.88
N CYS A 45 36.16 29.64 -4.87
CA CYS A 45 35.27 28.55 -4.40
C CYS A 45 34.96 28.69 -2.91
N ILE A 46 35.95 28.98 -2.08
CA ILE A 46 35.79 29.21 -0.65
C ILE A 46 34.85 30.40 -0.42
N GLY A 47 35.10 31.53 -1.09
CA GLY A 47 34.23 32.72 -1.01
C GLY A 47 32.77 32.45 -1.39
N LYS A 48 32.55 31.65 -2.43
CA LYS A 48 31.20 31.23 -2.83
C LYS A 48 30.54 30.28 -1.83
N ILE A 49 31.30 29.42 -1.20
CA ILE A 49 30.83 28.54 -0.12
C ILE A 49 30.44 29.38 1.10
N ASP A 50 31.27 30.33 1.47
CA ASP A 50 31.04 31.20 2.62
C ASP A 50 29.82 32.13 2.41
N GLU A 51 29.69 32.70 1.22
CA GLU A 51 28.49 33.45 0.79
C GLU A 51 27.24 32.57 0.89
N TYR A 52 27.26 31.36 0.37
CA TYR A 52 26.16 30.40 0.41
C TYR A 52 25.78 29.96 1.83
N VAL A 53 26.79 29.76 2.67
CA VAL A 53 26.61 29.42 4.10
C VAL A 53 26.10 30.61 4.88
N GLY A 54 26.65 31.81 4.61
CA GLY A 54 26.25 33.06 5.26
C GLY A 54 24.79 33.46 4.96
N ASP A 55 24.36 33.36 3.70
CA ASP A 55 23.00 33.72 3.27
C ASP A 55 21.95 32.77 3.83
N ARG A 56 22.30 31.51 4.05
CA ARG A 56 21.38 30.48 4.56
C ARG A 56 21.51 30.26 6.07
N GLY A 57 22.62 30.68 6.66
CA GLY A 57 22.88 30.63 8.10
C GLY A 57 22.53 29.29 8.74
N ASP A 58 22.14 29.32 9.99
CA ASP A 58 21.71 28.11 10.75
C ASP A 58 20.51 27.37 10.16
N ARG A 59 19.82 27.95 9.19
CA ARG A 59 18.64 27.32 8.54
C ARG A 59 19.01 26.03 7.77
N ILE A 60 20.20 25.95 7.15
CA ILE A 60 20.64 24.73 6.46
C ILE A 60 20.86 23.59 7.43
N TRP A 61 21.48 23.89 8.57
CA TRP A 61 21.81 22.89 9.58
C TRP A 61 20.66 22.61 10.53
N SER A 62 19.80 23.60 10.82
CA SER A 62 18.59 23.41 11.62
C SER A 62 17.59 22.49 10.93
N HIS A 63 17.42 22.60 9.61
CA HIS A 63 16.58 21.68 8.83
C HIS A 63 17.16 20.26 8.84
N ARG A 64 18.48 20.09 8.66
CA ARG A 64 19.15 18.78 8.75
C ARG A 64 19.14 18.20 10.17
N LYS A 65 19.37 19.02 11.20
CA LYS A 65 19.30 18.58 12.60
C LYS A 65 17.87 18.15 12.97
N LYS A 66 16.85 18.87 12.50
CA LYS A 66 15.43 18.51 12.73
C LYS A 66 15.00 17.26 11.94
N SER A 67 15.52 17.02 10.73
CA SER A 67 15.13 15.91 9.88
C SER A 67 16.00 14.65 10.03
N SER A 68 17.18 14.74 10.67
CA SER A 68 18.16 13.64 10.81
C SER A 68 18.10 12.91 12.15
N GLY A 69 17.08 13.15 12.96
CA GLY A 69 16.92 12.48 14.25
C GLY A 69 16.79 10.96 14.06
N TYR A 70 17.68 10.22 14.70
CA TYR A 70 17.68 8.77 14.72
C TYR A 70 16.58 8.26 15.64
N ILE A 71 15.61 7.54 15.10
CA ILE A 71 14.64 6.78 15.89
C ILE A 71 15.35 5.53 16.39
N SER A 72 15.43 5.36 17.71
CA SER A 72 16.13 4.21 18.32
C SER A 72 15.51 2.88 17.84
N GLY A 73 16.34 1.84 17.75
CA GLY A 73 15.88 0.50 17.35
C GLY A 73 14.76 -0.03 18.24
N THR A 74 14.81 0.26 19.54
CA THR A 74 13.78 -0.09 20.52
C THR A 74 12.45 0.58 20.19
N LEU A 75 12.45 1.91 19.99
CA LEU A 75 11.24 2.67 19.66
C LEU A 75 10.67 2.23 18.31
N ARG A 76 11.54 2.00 17.29
CA ARG A 76 11.12 1.45 16.01
C ARG A 76 10.43 0.10 16.16
N TYR A 77 10.99 -0.80 16.96
CA TYR A 77 10.41 -2.11 17.21
C TYR A 77 9.03 -2.00 17.88
N GLU A 78 8.89 -1.13 18.88
CA GLU A 78 7.61 -0.90 19.57
C GLU A 78 6.51 -0.41 18.63
N ILE A 79 6.85 0.52 17.72
CA ILE A 79 5.91 1.03 16.72
C ILE A 79 5.50 -0.08 15.75
N LEU A 80 6.45 -0.84 15.22
CA LEU A 80 6.15 -1.96 14.32
C LEU A 80 5.34 -3.04 15.01
N LYS A 81 5.63 -3.35 16.28
CA LYS A 81 4.86 -4.31 17.07
C LYS A 81 3.44 -3.82 17.32
N ARG A 82 3.24 -2.54 17.68
CA ARG A 82 1.91 -1.93 17.81
C ARG A 82 1.12 -2.03 16.51
N ALA A 83 1.76 -1.78 15.38
CA ALA A 83 1.18 -1.90 14.04
C ALA A 83 1.03 -3.36 13.57
N LYS A 84 1.30 -4.35 14.44
CA LYS A 84 1.29 -5.79 14.11
C LYS A 84 2.14 -6.12 12.87
N PHE A 85 3.27 -5.41 12.70
CA PHE A 85 4.15 -5.52 11.55
C PHE A 85 3.45 -5.29 10.20
N ARG A 86 2.47 -4.36 10.18
CA ARG A 86 1.76 -3.95 8.98
C ARG A 86 1.81 -2.44 8.78
N CYS A 87 1.73 -2.02 7.54
CA CYS A 87 1.55 -0.61 7.19
C CYS A 87 0.19 -0.12 7.69
N GLU A 88 0.17 0.91 8.53
CA GLU A 88 -1.07 1.44 9.12
C GLU A 88 -1.97 2.15 8.10
N LEU A 89 -1.47 2.45 6.88
CA LEU A 89 -2.29 2.96 5.78
C LEU A 89 -2.80 1.86 4.85
N CYS A 90 -1.90 1.05 4.25
CA CYS A 90 -2.30 0.09 3.21
C CYS A 90 -2.33 -1.37 3.68
N GLY A 91 -1.99 -1.65 4.94
CA GLY A 91 -2.07 -2.98 5.55
C GLY A 91 -1.03 -4.00 5.07
N ILE A 92 -0.13 -3.65 4.13
CA ILE A 92 0.88 -4.59 3.64
C ILE A 92 1.76 -5.07 4.78
N ALA A 93 2.07 -6.37 4.81
CA ALA A 93 2.90 -6.96 5.85
C ALA A 93 4.39 -6.60 5.66
N ALA A 94 5.14 -6.61 6.78
CA ALA A 94 6.59 -6.38 6.76
C ALA A 94 7.35 -7.47 5.99
N GLU A 95 6.78 -8.66 5.86
CA GLU A 95 7.31 -9.79 5.08
C GLU A 95 7.28 -9.50 3.58
N ASP A 96 6.23 -8.81 3.11
CA ASP A 96 6.03 -8.47 1.71
C ASP A 96 6.78 -7.19 1.33
N LYS A 97 6.88 -6.23 2.26
CA LYS A 97 7.48 -4.93 2.00
C LYS A 97 8.03 -4.30 3.27
N ALA A 98 9.25 -3.77 3.17
CA ALA A 98 9.89 -3.07 4.29
C ALA A 98 9.01 -1.94 4.84
N LEU A 99 8.86 -1.92 6.16
CA LEU A 99 8.16 -0.87 6.89
C LEU A 99 9.15 0.16 7.42
N GLU A 100 8.73 1.41 7.42
CA GLU A 100 9.43 2.57 7.94
C GLU A 100 8.61 3.17 9.08
N VAL A 101 9.27 3.88 9.98
CA VAL A 101 8.59 4.69 10.99
C VAL A 101 8.51 6.12 10.47
N ASP A 102 7.29 6.61 10.39
CA ASP A 102 6.94 7.95 9.92
C ASP A 102 6.40 8.79 11.08
N HIS A 103 6.62 10.12 11.01
CA HIS A 103 6.05 11.08 11.94
C HIS A 103 4.66 11.51 11.48
N ILE A 104 3.65 11.38 12.35
CA ILE A 104 2.30 11.89 12.09
C ILE A 104 2.38 13.38 11.83
N VAL A 105 2.82 14.16 12.81
CA VAL A 105 3.23 15.56 12.62
C VAL A 105 4.69 15.55 12.19
N PRO A 106 5.03 16.00 10.98
CA PRO A 106 6.40 16.01 10.50
C PRO A 106 7.35 16.80 11.40
N ARG A 107 8.60 16.36 11.53
CA ARG A 107 9.62 17.05 12.35
C ARG A 107 9.85 18.50 11.93
N ASN A 108 9.79 18.81 10.64
CA ASN A 108 9.91 20.18 10.11
C ASN A 108 8.72 21.07 10.53
N SER A 109 7.58 20.46 10.89
CA SER A 109 6.39 21.11 11.43
C SER A 109 6.32 21.06 12.97
N GLY A 110 7.40 20.65 13.64
CA GLY A 110 7.49 20.60 15.10
C GLY A 110 7.13 19.26 15.74
N GLY A 111 6.93 18.21 14.93
CA GLY A 111 6.64 16.86 15.42
C GLY A 111 7.78 16.28 16.27
N THR A 112 7.41 15.59 17.36
CA THR A 112 8.32 14.95 18.31
C THR A 112 8.56 13.48 17.95
N ASP A 113 9.58 12.85 18.59
CA ASP A 113 9.86 11.41 18.47
C ASP A 113 9.06 10.58 19.49
N ASP A 114 8.01 11.13 20.07
CA ASP A 114 7.14 10.42 20.99
C ASP A 114 6.36 9.31 20.27
N LEU A 115 6.13 8.20 20.97
CA LEU A 115 5.37 7.07 20.44
C LEU A 115 3.97 7.48 19.92
N SER A 116 3.39 8.53 20.51
CA SER A 116 2.10 9.11 20.10
C SER A 116 2.15 9.81 18.75
N ASN A 117 3.31 10.30 18.33
CA ASN A 117 3.52 11.02 17.06
C ASN A 117 4.15 10.13 15.97
N LEU A 118 4.25 8.83 16.17
CA LEU A 118 4.92 7.92 15.23
C LEU A 118 3.94 6.86 14.73
N GLN A 119 4.08 6.49 13.46
CA GLN A 119 3.27 5.47 12.78
C GLN A 119 4.13 4.59 11.88
N ALA A 120 3.65 3.37 11.57
CA ALA A 120 4.33 2.41 10.71
C ALA A 120 3.78 2.50 9.29
N LEU A 121 4.59 2.84 8.32
CA LEU A 121 4.21 2.91 6.90
C LEU A 121 5.17 2.09 6.05
N CYS A 122 4.68 1.47 4.98
CA CYS A 122 5.57 0.93 3.97
C CYS A 122 6.20 2.08 3.15
N TYR A 123 7.33 1.81 2.52
CA TYR A 123 8.07 2.79 1.73
C TYR A 123 7.18 3.59 0.77
N SER A 124 6.23 2.94 0.07
CA SER A 124 5.37 3.63 -0.90
C SER A 124 4.39 4.59 -0.21
N CYS A 125 3.77 4.18 0.90
CA CYS A 125 2.85 5.02 1.65
C CYS A 125 3.58 6.19 2.31
N ASN A 126 4.75 5.94 2.87
CA ASN A 126 5.62 6.96 3.44
C ASN A 126 6.07 7.96 2.37
N ALA A 127 6.48 7.48 1.19
CA ALA A 127 6.87 8.33 0.06
C ALA A 127 5.70 9.16 -0.50
N MET A 128 4.46 8.71 -0.37
CA MET A 128 3.27 9.49 -0.76
C MET A 128 2.94 10.57 0.28
N LYS A 129 2.97 10.24 1.56
CA LYS A 129 2.70 11.19 2.65
C LYS A 129 3.79 12.25 2.74
N ARG A 130 5.06 11.84 2.83
CA ARG A 130 6.19 12.75 3.09
C ARG A 130 5.90 13.70 4.26
N ASP A 131 6.36 14.93 4.17
CA ASP A 131 6.13 16.01 5.14
C ASP A 131 4.94 16.91 4.76
N ARG A 132 3.92 16.36 4.08
CA ARG A 132 2.82 17.18 3.51
C ARG A 132 1.79 17.59 4.55
N ASP A 133 1.47 16.67 5.45
CA ASP A 133 0.39 16.83 6.41
C ASP A 133 0.65 16.01 7.70
N ASP A 134 -0.25 16.14 8.65
CA ASP A 134 -0.26 15.48 9.94
C ASP A 134 -1.25 14.30 10.01
N THR A 135 -1.55 13.64 8.89
CA THR A 135 -2.52 12.54 8.85
C THR A 135 -2.08 11.36 9.71
N ASP A 136 -2.94 11.01 10.64
CA ASP A 136 -2.81 9.84 11.52
C ASP A 136 -3.51 8.62 10.92
N PHE A 137 -2.72 7.70 10.36
CA PHE A 137 -3.26 6.47 9.76
C PHE A 137 -3.56 5.35 10.77
N ARG A 138 -3.21 5.53 12.06
CA ARG A 138 -3.50 4.53 13.11
C ARG A 138 -4.99 4.33 13.30
N GLN A 139 -5.80 5.36 13.04
CA GLN A 139 -7.27 5.26 13.10
C GLN A 139 -7.82 4.25 12.09
N VAL A 140 -7.21 4.17 10.89
CA VAL A 140 -7.56 3.16 9.89
C VAL A 140 -7.30 1.75 10.44
N ALA A 141 -6.13 1.54 11.07
CA ALA A 141 -5.79 0.24 11.67
C ALA A 141 -6.73 -0.14 12.83
N GLN A 142 -7.19 0.84 13.61
CA GLN A 142 -8.15 0.61 14.72
C GLN A 142 -9.52 0.19 14.19
N SER A 143 -10.00 0.79 13.10
CA SER A 143 -11.32 0.50 12.53
C SER A 143 -11.47 -0.94 12.01
N TYR A 144 -10.37 -1.67 11.77
CA TYR A 144 -10.45 -3.10 11.43
C TYR A 144 -11.08 -3.96 12.54
N GLY A 145 -11.18 -3.43 13.76
CA GLY A 145 -11.87 -4.05 14.87
C GLY A 145 -13.37 -3.81 14.93
N ASP A 146 -13.90 -2.90 14.11
CA ASP A 146 -15.31 -2.51 14.16
C ASP A 146 -16.23 -3.70 13.84
N ARG A 147 -17.23 -3.89 14.71
CA ARG A 147 -18.26 -4.92 14.60
C ARG A 147 -19.62 -4.28 14.87
N GLU A 148 -20.68 -4.91 14.38
CA GLU A 148 -22.06 -4.51 14.63
C GLU A 148 -22.79 -5.65 15.33
N ASP A 149 -23.41 -5.34 16.48
CA ASP A 149 -24.20 -6.29 17.25
C ASP A 149 -25.44 -6.71 16.45
N GLY A 150 -25.75 -8.02 16.46
CA GLY A 150 -26.85 -8.59 15.69
C GLY A 150 -26.57 -8.78 14.19
N CYS A 151 -25.41 -8.39 13.70
CA CYS A 151 -25.03 -8.68 12.33
C CYS A 151 -24.59 -10.14 12.17
N LEU A 152 -25.25 -10.89 11.28
CA LEU A 152 -25.00 -12.32 11.01
C LEU A 152 -23.54 -12.62 10.66
N PHE A 153 -22.85 -11.67 10.01
CA PHE A 153 -21.45 -11.83 9.61
C PHE A 153 -20.46 -11.32 10.65
N CYS A 154 -20.86 -10.43 11.55
CA CYS A 154 -20.05 -10.09 12.72
C CYS A 154 -20.06 -11.19 13.78
N GLU A 155 -21.16 -11.95 13.89
CA GLU A 155 -21.40 -12.98 14.91
C GLU A 155 -21.27 -14.42 14.38
N VAL A 156 -20.56 -14.60 13.25
CA VAL A 156 -20.38 -15.94 12.67
C VAL A 156 -19.65 -16.87 13.64
N SER A 157 -20.18 -18.08 13.84
CA SER A 157 -19.52 -19.07 14.68
C SER A 157 -18.21 -19.54 14.03
N LYS A 158 -17.16 -19.73 14.85
CA LYS A 158 -15.84 -20.17 14.39
C LYS A 158 -15.87 -21.49 13.63
N GLN A 159 -16.80 -22.38 13.96
CA GLN A 159 -16.94 -23.69 13.29
C GLN A 159 -17.40 -23.57 11.84
N ARG A 160 -18.00 -22.44 11.46
CA ARG A 160 -18.43 -22.16 10.08
C ARG A 160 -17.34 -21.57 9.21
N ILE A 161 -16.30 -21.02 9.82
CA ILE A 161 -15.18 -20.42 9.10
C ILE A 161 -14.32 -21.53 8.54
N ILE A 162 -14.24 -21.63 7.22
CA ILE A 162 -13.47 -22.66 6.51
C ILE A 162 -12.05 -22.19 6.18
N SER A 163 -11.83 -20.91 6.09
CA SER A 163 -10.52 -20.27 5.88
C SER A 163 -10.58 -18.82 6.34
N GLU A 164 -9.47 -18.28 6.77
CA GLU A 164 -9.36 -16.87 7.12
C GLU A 164 -7.95 -16.33 6.94
N ASN A 165 -7.85 -15.03 6.79
CA ASN A 165 -6.63 -14.26 6.97
C ASN A 165 -6.85 -13.19 8.05
N GLU A 166 -5.92 -12.24 8.18
CA GLU A 166 -6.02 -11.24 9.23
C GLU A 166 -7.28 -10.36 9.12
N LEU A 167 -7.70 -10.00 7.92
CA LEU A 167 -8.78 -9.02 7.68
C LEU A 167 -10.10 -9.63 7.20
N CYS A 168 -10.08 -10.84 6.69
CA CYS A 168 -11.25 -11.49 6.07
C CYS A 168 -11.37 -12.95 6.48
N TYR A 169 -12.55 -13.52 6.31
CA TYR A 169 -12.81 -14.94 6.48
C TYR A 169 -13.73 -15.48 5.37
N VAL A 170 -13.78 -16.80 5.25
CA VAL A 170 -14.60 -17.52 4.27
C VAL A 170 -15.57 -18.45 4.98
N VAL A 171 -16.81 -18.44 4.51
CA VAL A 171 -17.83 -19.43 4.91
C VAL A 171 -18.48 -20.04 3.67
N ARG A 172 -19.08 -21.22 3.81
CA ARG A 172 -20.02 -21.73 2.81
C ARG A 172 -21.33 -20.96 2.93
N ASP A 173 -21.90 -20.60 1.78
CA ASP A 173 -23.22 -19.97 1.73
C ASP A 173 -24.28 -20.94 2.31
N PHE A 174 -25.24 -20.41 3.07
CA PHE A 174 -26.36 -21.21 3.57
C PHE A 174 -27.35 -21.60 2.49
N TYR A 175 -27.45 -20.79 1.44
CA TYR A 175 -28.33 -20.96 0.30
C TYR A 175 -27.50 -21.07 -0.99
N PRO A 176 -26.68 -22.14 -1.11
CA PRO A 176 -25.72 -22.21 -2.20
C PRO A 176 -26.43 -22.38 -3.54
N VAL A 177 -26.08 -21.54 -4.52
CA VAL A 177 -26.60 -21.69 -5.90
C VAL A 177 -25.95 -22.87 -6.64
N THR A 178 -24.73 -23.25 -6.23
CA THR A 178 -24.04 -24.47 -6.65
C THR A 178 -23.27 -25.04 -5.46
N LYS A 179 -22.90 -26.33 -5.53
CA LYS A 179 -22.04 -26.95 -4.51
C LYS A 179 -20.74 -26.14 -4.34
N ASP A 180 -20.34 -25.91 -3.10
CA ASP A 180 -19.16 -25.15 -2.69
C ASP A 180 -19.25 -23.64 -2.91
N HIS A 181 -20.44 -23.09 -3.19
CA HIS A 181 -20.67 -21.66 -3.16
C HIS A 181 -20.18 -21.07 -1.83
N SER A 182 -19.27 -20.11 -1.89
CA SER A 182 -18.60 -19.56 -0.73
C SER A 182 -18.77 -18.04 -0.68
N LEU A 183 -18.75 -17.53 0.53
CA LEU A 183 -18.73 -16.10 0.80
C LEU A 183 -17.38 -15.72 1.40
N VAL A 184 -16.73 -14.70 0.85
CA VAL A 184 -15.54 -14.07 1.42
C VAL A 184 -15.98 -12.74 2.04
N ILE A 185 -15.73 -12.58 3.34
CA ILE A 185 -16.33 -11.54 4.16
C ILE A 185 -15.24 -10.80 4.92
N PRO A 186 -15.17 -9.45 4.85
CA PRO A 186 -14.31 -8.66 5.72
C PRO A 186 -14.67 -8.85 7.19
N LYS A 187 -13.67 -8.88 8.08
CA LYS A 187 -13.92 -8.97 9.54
C LYS A 187 -14.50 -7.68 10.08
N ARG A 188 -14.09 -6.52 9.55
CA ARG A 188 -14.67 -5.22 9.90
C ARG A 188 -16.09 -5.12 9.37
N HIS A 189 -17.01 -4.63 10.23
CA HIS A 189 -18.34 -4.29 9.74
C HIS A 189 -18.26 -3.12 8.76
N VAL A 190 -18.62 -3.38 7.53
CA VAL A 190 -18.73 -2.39 6.45
C VAL A 190 -19.81 -2.87 5.50
N SER A 191 -20.81 -2.05 5.25
CA SER A 191 -21.96 -2.44 4.42
C SER A 191 -21.61 -2.40 2.94
N ASP A 192 -20.90 -1.38 2.48
CA ASP A 192 -20.65 -1.12 1.07
C ASP A 192 -19.25 -1.59 0.63
N PHE A 193 -19.20 -2.19 -0.57
CA PHE A 193 -17.95 -2.54 -1.22
C PHE A 193 -17.02 -1.34 -1.46
N PHE A 194 -17.60 -0.18 -1.76
CA PHE A 194 -16.82 1.01 -2.07
C PHE A 194 -16.14 1.62 -0.84
N ASP A 195 -16.63 1.30 0.37
CA ASP A 195 -16.07 1.73 1.66
C ASP A 195 -14.97 0.79 2.20
N LEU A 196 -14.66 -0.29 1.47
CA LEU A 196 -13.53 -1.15 1.80
C LEU A 196 -12.20 -0.43 1.64
N TYR A 197 -11.34 -0.56 2.65
CA TYR A 197 -9.96 -0.15 2.53
C TYR A 197 -9.17 -1.05 1.58
N GLN A 198 -8.10 -0.52 0.99
CA GLN A 198 -7.27 -1.31 0.07
C GLN A 198 -6.73 -2.61 0.68
N PRO A 199 -6.30 -2.65 1.97
CA PRO A 199 -5.89 -3.91 2.61
C PRO A 199 -6.98 -4.97 2.64
N GLU A 200 -8.23 -4.58 2.88
CA GLU A 200 -9.37 -5.52 2.90
C GLU A 200 -9.63 -6.08 1.50
N ARG A 201 -9.57 -5.23 0.47
CA ARG A 201 -9.69 -5.67 -0.93
C ARG A 201 -8.60 -6.68 -1.30
N ASN A 202 -7.35 -6.41 -0.90
CA ASN A 202 -6.23 -7.33 -1.12
C ASN A 202 -6.43 -8.66 -0.35
N ALA A 203 -6.90 -8.59 0.89
CA ALA A 203 -7.18 -9.76 1.72
C ALA A 203 -8.28 -10.64 1.14
N VAL A 204 -9.35 -10.02 0.60
CA VAL A 204 -10.42 -10.73 -0.11
C VAL A 204 -9.88 -11.43 -1.35
N HIS A 205 -9.11 -10.73 -2.20
CA HIS A 205 -8.54 -11.33 -3.41
C HIS A 205 -7.66 -12.54 -3.09
N SER A 206 -6.84 -12.45 -2.04
CA SER A 206 -6.00 -13.58 -1.58
C SER A 206 -6.84 -14.79 -1.20
N LEU A 207 -7.95 -14.61 -0.47
CA LEU A 207 -8.84 -15.71 -0.09
C LEU A 207 -9.64 -16.25 -1.27
N LEU A 208 -10.06 -15.42 -2.21
CA LEU A 208 -10.72 -15.85 -3.44
C LEU A 208 -9.80 -16.78 -4.25
N ASP A 209 -8.54 -16.40 -4.43
CA ASP A 209 -7.55 -17.24 -5.14
C ASP A 209 -7.28 -18.54 -4.41
N GLN A 210 -7.11 -18.50 -3.09
CA GLN A 210 -6.91 -19.69 -2.26
C GLN A 210 -8.11 -20.65 -2.37
N GLN A 211 -9.33 -20.14 -2.22
CA GLN A 211 -10.53 -20.96 -2.29
C GLN A 211 -10.76 -21.54 -3.69
N ARG A 212 -10.46 -20.77 -4.73
CA ARG A 212 -10.52 -21.28 -6.12
C ARG A 212 -9.63 -22.50 -6.29
N ILE A 213 -8.39 -22.45 -5.83
CA ILE A 213 -7.43 -23.56 -5.92
C ILE A 213 -7.95 -24.77 -5.14
N LEU A 214 -8.32 -24.59 -3.87
CA LEU A 214 -8.81 -25.66 -3.00
C LEU A 214 -10.05 -26.36 -3.57
N ILE A 215 -10.98 -25.60 -4.14
CA ILE A 215 -12.20 -26.16 -4.72
C ILE A 215 -11.85 -26.98 -5.97
N GLN A 216 -10.95 -26.51 -6.84
CA GLN A 216 -10.54 -27.22 -8.04
C GLN A 216 -9.71 -28.48 -7.73
N GLU A 217 -8.91 -28.48 -6.67
CA GLU A 217 -8.16 -29.64 -6.19
C GLU A 217 -9.09 -30.73 -5.61
N THR A 218 -10.23 -30.32 -5.01
CA THR A 218 -11.18 -31.25 -4.38
C THR A 218 -12.29 -31.70 -5.30
N ASP A 219 -12.58 -30.95 -6.37
CA ASP A 219 -13.65 -31.27 -7.34
C ASP A 219 -13.22 -30.86 -8.76
N GLU A 220 -12.66 -31.81 -9.50
CA GLU A 220 -12.21 -31.64 -10.88
C GLU A 220 -13.33 -31.25 -11.87
N THR A 221 -14.60 -31.42 -11.48
CA THR A 221 -15.75 -31.04 -12.32
C THR A 221 -15.96 -29.50 -12.33
N VAL A 222 -15.31 -28.77 -11.42
CA VAL A 222 -15.37 -27.31 -11.37
C VAL A 222 -14.39 -26.72 -12.40
N THR A 223 -14.94 -26.20 -13.48
CA THR A 223 -14.15 -25.69 -14.62
C THR A 223 -14.13 -24.16 -14.70
N ALA A 224 -15.02 -23.47 -13.97
CA ALA A 224 -15.15 -22.03 -14.01
C ALA A 224 -15.72 -21.47 -12.70
N PHE A 225 -15.73 -20.15 -12.56
CA PHE A 225 -16.29 -19.44 -11.41
C PHE A 225 -17.02 -18.18 -11.85
N ASN A 226 -18.09 -17.83 -11.13
CA ASN A 226 -18.56 -16.47 -11.07
C ASN A 226 -18.11 -15.85 -9.75
N VAL A 227 -17.63 -14.61 -9.80
CA VAL A 227 -17.31 -13.80 -8.63
C VAL A 227 -18.13 -12.53 -8.70
N GLY A 228 -18.81 -12.19 -7.63
CA GLY A 228 -19.68 -11.02 -7.60
C GLY A 228 -19.91 -10.48 -6.22
N ILE A 229 -20.49 -9.27 -6.17
CA ILE A 229 -20.87 -8.55 -4.96
C ILE A 229 -22.19 -7.87 -5.24
N ASN A 230 -23.07 -7.84 -4.25
CA ASN A 230 -24.22 -6.97 -4.23
C ASN A 230 -23.94 -5.79 -3.30
N SER A 231 -24.00 -4.57 -3.80
CA SER A 231 -23.76 -3.34 -3.03
C SER A 231 -24.99 -2.47 -3.11
N GLY A 232 -25.71 -2.36 -1.99
CA GLY A 232 -26.99 -1.68 -1.87
C GLY A 232 -28.22 -2.57 -2.13
N GLU A 233 -29.36 -2.13 -1.63
CA GLU A 233 -30.63 -2.86 -1.66
C GLU A 233 -31.09 -3.15 -3.09
N ASP A 234 -31.03 -2.17 -3.98
CA ASP A 234 -31.43 -2.31 -5.39
C ASP A 234 -30.55 -3.29 -6.17
N ALA A 235 -29.32 -3.56 -5.67
CA ALA A 235 -28.45 -4.59 -6.22
C ALA A 235 -28.71 -5.99 -5.61
N GLY A 236 -29.69 -6.11 -4.69
CA GLY A 236 -30.04 -7.37 -4.03
C GLY A 236 -29.21 -7.69 -2.81
N GLN A 237 -28.53 -6.73 -2.19
CA GLN A 237 -27.85 -6.93 -0.92
C GLN A 237 -28.87 -7.15 0.20
N SER A 238 -28.92 -8.35 0.76
CA SER A 238 -29.87 -8.72 1.85
C SER A 238 -29.25 -8.62 3.24
N ILE A 239 -27.93 -8.69 3.35
CA ILE A 239 -27.19 -8.50 4.60
C ILE A 239 -26.24 -7.32 4.37
N PHE A 240 -26.45 -6.23 5.15
CA PHE A 240 -25.65 -5.00 5.03
C PHE A 240 -24.29 -5.11 5.72
N HIS A 241 -23.58 -6.14 5.36
CA HIS A 241 -22.18 -6.38 5.62
C HIS A 241 -21.58 -6.90 4.30
N CYS A 242 -20.61 -6.20 3.77
CA CYS A 242 -20.02 -6.51 2.46
C CYS A 242 -19.54 -7.97 2.40
N HIS A 243 -19.91 -8.67 1.37
CA HIS A 243 -19.51 -10.05 1.13
C HIS A 243 -19.37 -10.34 -0.35
N TYR A 244 -18.35 -11.11 -0.69
CA TYR A 244 -18.08 -11.53 -2.05
C TYR A 244 -18.56 -12.96 -2.25
N HIS A 245 -19.31 -13.19 -3.31
CA HIS A 245 -19.70 -14.52 -3.73
C HIS A 245 -18.60 -15.14 -4.60
N LEU A 246 -18.18 -16.35 -4.27
CA LEU A 246 -17.38 -17.22 -5.12
C LEU A 246 -18.24 -18.44 -5.47
N ILE A 247 -18.72 -18.48 -6.71
CA ILE A 247 -19.68 -19.48 -7.19
C ILE A 247 -18.97 -20.42 -8.15
N PRO A 248 -18.64 -21.66 -7.73
CA PRO A 248 -18.07 -22.67 -8.62
C PRO A 248 -19.07 -23.06 -9.71
N ARG A 249 -18.58 -23.20 -10.94
CA ARG A 249 -19.39 -23.54 -12.10
C ARG A 249 -18.93 -24.88 -12.70
N ARG A 250 -19.91 -25.64 -13.14
CA ARG A 250 -19.71 -26.97 -13.75
C ARG A 250 -20.39 -27.04 -15.12
N LYS A 251 -19.86 -27.87 -15.99
CA LYS A 251 -20.47 -28.06 -17.30
C LYS A 251 -21.92 -28.59 -17.14
N GLY A 252 -22.87 -27.87 -17.71
CA GLY A 252 -24.30 -28.25 -17.68
C GLY A 252 -25.07 -27.82 -16.44
N ASP A 253 -24.47 -27.02 -15.52
CA ASP A 253 -25.14 -26.48 -14.35
C ASP A 253 -26.20 -25.40 -14.72
N THR A 254 -26.17 -24.92 -15.95
CA THR A 254 -27.20 -24.07 -16.58
C THR A 254 -27.25 -24.35 -18.08
N GLU A 255 -28.41 -24.18 -18.69
CA GLU A 255 -28.60 -24.39 -20.13
C GLU A 255 -27.76 -23.43 -20.97
N ASN A 256 -27.73 -22.15 -20.58
CA ASN A 256 -26.97 -21.13 -21.30
C ASN A 256 -26.20 -20.21 -20.32
N PRO A 257 -24.89 -20.40 -20.15
CA PRO A 257 -24.07 -19.60 -19.25
C PRO A 257 -23.70 -18.20 -19.83
N ARG A 258 -24.02 -17.94 -21.12
CA ARG A 258 -23.69 -16.64 -21.73
C ARG A 258 -24.31 -15.49 -20.98
N GLY A 259 -23.56 -14.39 -20.93
CA GLY A 259 -23.98 -13.19 -20.20
C GLY A 259 -23.74 -13.24 -18.71
N GLY A 260 -23.52 -14.42 -18.09
CA GLY A 260 -23.06 -14.54 -16.71
C GLY A 260 -23.61 -13.46 -15.74
N VAL A 261 -22.74 -12.58 -15.25
CA VAL A 261 -23.07 -11.47 -14.34
C VAL A 261 -24.15 -10.53 -14.90
N ARG A 262 -24.32 -10.42 -16.22
CA ARG A 262 -25.41 -9.60 -16.80
C ARG A 262 -26.80 -10.15 -16.48
N GLY A 263 -26.89 -11.41 -16.03
CA GLY A 263 -28.13 -12.04 -15.60
C GLY A 263 -28.79 -11.38 -14.37
N VAL A 264 -28.10 -10.46 -13.70
CA VAL A 264 -28.70 -9.57 -12.66
C VAL A 264 -29.86 -8.74 -13.21
N ILE A 265 -29.90 -8.51 -14.53
CA ILE A 265 -31.06 -7.98 -15.26
C ILE A 265 -31.45 -9.04 -16.31
N PRO A 266 -32.39 -9.97 -15.98
CA PRO A 266 -32.67 -11.14 -16.82
C PRO A 266 -32.99 -10.80 -18.27
N SER A 267 -33.75 -9.73 -18.52
CA SER A 267 -34.08 -9.29 -19.88
C SER A 267 -32.91 -8.75 -20.69
N LYS A 268 -31.76 -8.53 -20.06
CA LYS A 268 -30.52 -7.99 -20.65
C LYS A 268 -29.34 -8.97 -20.56
N GLN A 269 -29.58 -10.17 -20.10
CA GLN A 269 -28.54 -11.18 -19.92
C GLN A 269 -27.81 -11.50 -21.22
N PHE A 270 -28.55 -11.76 -22.28
CA PHE A 270 -27.99 -12.16 -23.56
C PHE A 270 -27.69 -10.97 -24.45
N TYR A 271 -26.54 -11.02 -25.12
CA TYR A 271 -26.21 -10.08 -26.19
C TYR A 271 -27.15 -10.36 -27.37
N ARG A 272 -27.84 -9.36 -27.83
CA ARG A 272 -28.52 -9.41 -29.13
C ARG A 272 -27.46 -9.06 -30.18
N PRO A 273 -27.23 -9.91 -31.22
CA PRO A 273 -26.47 -9.46 -32.37
C PRO A 273 -27.16 -8.21 -32.93
N GLU A 274 -26.41 -7.16 -33.20
CA GLU A 274 -26.89 -6.06 -34.01
C GLU A 274 -27.29 -6.65 -35.37
N SER A 275 -28.51 -6.51 -35.75
CA SER A 275 -29.07 -6.94 -37.04
C SER A 275 -28.50 -6.13 -38.18
#